data_58ff1370afa4d5ae4d280013941ff1f5
#
_entry.id   58ff1370afa4d5ae4d280013941ff1f5
#
_cell.length_a   1.000
_cell.length_b   1.000
_cell.length_c   1.000
_cell.angle_alpha   90.00
_cell.angle_beta   90.00
_cell.angle_gamma   90.00
#
_symmetry.space_group_name_H-M   'P 1'
#
loop_
_entity.id
_entity.type
_entity.pdbx_description
1 polymer ?
#
loop_
_entity_poly.entity_id
_entity_poly.type
_entity_poly.pdbx_seq_one_letter_code
_entity_poly.pdbx_strand_id
1 'polypeptide(L)'
;MKNKEKYTLSPEVGSVDYNNLPKELFKKSKIDAESLHDQAFETKPVSYLRGALMRFAKNKASVIAFFIIAVIILYAIIVPLASPKSYVNSVEYPNGFQDPYFSYALPYNKIFKGSGFWDGTEVKSGYSQSDYNILSYDDSNHNPIVNVVSSDVNEIRIGPRVNRFTSYTLRTDSYAIGNKVITVKPSEYEKLVSYEQERGIYQSKGSIMKPFVDSATYLKEYRDEMAQDLLGISYSEITSADQSTKTTIDNVIDSMTNYYNQHADIYYKLSAKTSSGEYSQNSFSIIFSADGAPETIYQEDSEGKLVYSAYNTGVYTVRVDYFDYFVFHNGFEPYYLFGANASGQDIFLRLASGARFSLLLGVGISLINIIIGIIWGAIAGYYGGRTDLVMERITDIISAIPSIIILTICSIQFTNNVALRGAIGEAGVYVLAFLVAFVYSGWIGVAGTTRMQFYRFKGQEYVLASRTLGAKDRRLIFKHILPNAVGTLVTSSVLMIPGVIFSESSLSYLGIINFTTSGLSSIGSLLNEGQAAGLQNHPHMLLFPCVIISLLMICFNLFGNGLRDAFNTSLRGSEN
;
A
#
# COMPACT_ATOMS: atom_id res chain seq x y z
N MET A 1 -13.27 -17.48 -50.33
CA MET A 1 -13.97 -17.38 -51.62
C MET A 1 -14.76 -18.67 -51.82
N LYS A 2 -16.02 -18.74 -51.48
CA LYS A 2 -16.97 -19.78 -51.83
C LYS A 2 -18.24 -19.06 -52.29
N ASN A 3 -18.67 -19.45 -53.47
CA ASN A 3 -19.78 -18.92 -54.25
C ASN A 3 -21.07 -18.75 -53.42
N LYS A 4 -21.56 -17.52 -53.37
CA LYS A 4 -22.96 -17.25 -53.06
C LYS A 4 -23.75 -17.47 -54.37
N GLU A 5 -24.36 -18.62 -54.56
CA GLU A 5 -25.41 -18.76 -55.55
C GLU A 5 -26.59 -17.89 -55.16
N LYS A 6 -26.77 -16.84 -55.95
CA LYS A 6 -27.97 -15.99 -55.93
C LYS A 6 -29.14 -16.82 -56.46
N TYR A 7 -30.06 -17.23 -55.59
CA TYR A 7 -31.36 -17.67 -56.01
C TYR A 7 -32.12 -16.44 -56.59
N THR A 8 -32.11 -16.28 -57.86
CA THR A 8 -32.99 -15.38 -58.58
C THR A 8 -34.33 -16.11 -58.69
N LEU A 9 -35.36 -15.61 -57.95
CA LEU A 9 -36.73 -15.94 -58.22
C LEU A 9 -37.04 -15.52 -59.64
N SER A 10 -37.43 -16.49 -60.47
CA SER A 10 -37.89 -16.23 -61.83
C SER A 10 -39.15 -15.37 -61.82
N PRO A 11 -39.30 -14.38 -62.72
CA PRO A 11 -40.42 -13.43 -62.69
C PRO A 11 -41.74 -13.97 -63.28
N GLU A 12 -41.96 -15.25 -63.26
CA GLU A 12 -43.20 -15.89 -63.78
C GLU A 12 -43.99 -16.63 -62.70
N VAL A 13 -44.36 -15.95 -61.64
CA VAL A 13 -45.49 -16.42 -60.82
C VAL A 13 -46.67 -15.44 -61.02
N GLY A 14 -47.13 -15.39 -62.26
CA GLY A 14 -48.46 -14.90 -62.57
C GLY A 14 -49.48 -15.93 -62.11
N SER A 15 -50.39 -15.46 -61.22
CA SER A 15 -51.67 -16.07 -60.87
C SER A 15 -51.72 -17.61 -60.86
N VAL A 16 -51.23 -18.21 -59.80
CA VAL A 16 -51.54 -19.63 -59.50
C VAL A 16 -53.00 -19.67 -59.06
N ASP A 17 -53.85 -20.26 -59.91
CA ASP A 17 -55.23 -20.57 -59.51
C ASP A 17 -55.20 -21.75 -58.55
N TYR A 18 -55.36 -21.44 -57.26
CA TYR A 18 -55.33 -22.43 -56.15
C TYR A 18 -56.47 -23.47 -56.25
N ASN A 19 -57.50 -23.21 -57.08
CA ASN A 19 -58.62 -24.17 -57.27
C ASN A 19 -58.35 -25.21 -58.36
N ASN A 20 -57.24 -25.08 -59.14
CA ASN A 20 -56.92 -25.98 -60.24
C ASN A 20 -55.47 -26.39 -60.27
N LEU A 21 -54.91 -26.76 -59.10
CA LEU A 21 -53.57 -27.26 -59.00
C LEU A 21 -53.42 -28.64 -59.66
N PRO A 22 -52.43 -28.82 -60.54
CA PRO A 22 -52.20 -30.11 -61.20
C PRO A 22 -51.94 -31.19 -60.17
N LYS A 23 -52.65 -32.38 -60.32
CA LYS A 23 -52.49 -33.51 -59.42
C LYS A 23 -51.02 -34.00 -59.27
N GLU A 24 -50.14 -33.59 -60.12
CA GLU A 24 -48.73 -33.90 -60.08
C GLU A 24 -47.97 -33.17 -58.97
N LEU A 25 -48.46 -32.03 -58.51
CA LEU A 25 -47.93 -31.29 -57.37
C LEU A 25 -48.21 -31.99 -56.02
N PHE A 26 -49.21 -32.91 -55.97
CA PHE A 26 -49.56 -33.68 -54.80
C PHE A 26 -48.93 -35.08 -54.78
N LYS A 27 -47.95 -35.37 -55.66
CA LYS A 27 -47.13 -36.57 -55.50
C LYS A 27 -46.30 -36.42 -54.24
N LYS A 28 -46.48 -37.37 -53.28
CA LYS A 28 -45.57 -37.49 -52.14
C LYS A 28 -44.15 -37.51 -52.68
N SER A 29 -43.38 -36.47 -52.41
CA SER A 29 -41.94 -36.53 -52.65
C SER A 29 -41.46 -37.74 -51.84
N LYS A 30 -40.81 -38.68 -52.48
CA LYS A 30 -40.03 -39.71 -51.80
C LYS A 30 -38.85 -38.92 -51.22
N ILE A 31 -39.05 -38.40 -49.98
CA ILE A 31 -37.92 -37.93 -49.17
C ILE A 31 -37.16 -39.22 -48.88
N ASP A 32 -36.00 -39.39 -49.47
CA ASP A 32 -35.10 -40.48 -49.15
C ASP A 32 -34.90 -40.47 -47.65
N ALA A 33 -35.17 -41.60 -47.01
CA ALA A 33 -34.97 -41.74 -45.56
C ALA A 33 -33.53 -41.42 -45.13
N GLU A 34 -32.58 -41.45 -46.05
CA GLU A 34 -31.19 -41.03 -45.85
C GLU A 34 -31.00 -39.49 -45.78
N SER A 35 -31.90 -38.70 -46.37
CA SER A 35 -31.84 -37.24 -46.28
C SER A 35 -32.48 -36.71 -45.01
N LEU A 36 -33.20 -37.54 -44.25
CA LEU A 36 -33.79 -37.27 -42.92
C LEU A 36 -32.92 -37.75 -41.78
N HIS A 37 -31.68 -38.21 -42.02
CA HIS A 37 -30.74 -38.35 -40.93
C HIS A 37 -30.46 -36.93 -40.39
N ASP A 38 -30.99 -36.66 -39.20
CA ASP A 38 -30.51 -35.60 -38.35
C ASP A 38 -28.98 -35.63 -38.41
N GLN A 39 -28.36 -34.62 -39.05
CA GLN A 39 -26.92 -34.46 -39.00
C GLN A 39 -26.58 -34.44 -37.52
N ALA A 40 -25.97 -35.52 -37.05
CA ALA A 40 -25.52 -35.62 -35.69
C ALA A 40 -24.69 -34.36 -35.43
N PHE A 41 -25.08 -33.54 -34.44
CA PHE A 41 -24.32 -32.33 -34.09
C PHE A 41 -22.83 -32.71 -34.02
N GLU A 42 -22.00 -32.21 -34.91
CA GLU A 42 -20.55 -32.45 -34.92
C GLU A 42 -19.89 -32.02 -33.61
N THR A 43 -20.54 -31.20 -32.84
CA THR A 43 -20.06 -30.69 -31.56
C THR A 43 -20.75 -31.43 -30.40
N LYS A 44 -19.94 -32.07 -29.54
CA LYS A 44 -20.43 -32.66 -28.28
C LYS A 44 -21.11 -31.60 -27.43
N PRO A 45 -22.29 -31.85 -26.84
CA PRO A 45 -22.99 -30.89 -25.99
C PRO A 45 -22.10 -30.54 -24.80
N VAL A 46 -21.77 -29.28 -24.66
CA VAL A 46 -20.89 -28.74 -23.57
C VAL A 46 -21.78 -28.18 -22.48
N SER A 47 -21.48 -28.47 -21.22
CA SER A 47 -22.21 -27.86 -20.11
C SER A 47 -22.15 -26.34 -20.17
N TYR A 48 -23.18 -25.66 -19.66
CA TYR A 48 -23.27 -24.18 -19.67
C TYR A 48 -22.01 -23.49 -19.11
N LEU A 49 -21.51 -23.96 -17.96
CA LEU A 49 -20.31 -23.42 -17.32
C LEU A 49 -19.05 -23.66 -18.16
N ARG A 50 -18.89 -24.85 -18.73
CA ARG A 50 -17.73 -25.15 -19.58
C ARG A 50 -17.73 -24.29 -20.84
N GLY A 51 -18.89 -24.08 -21.44
CA GLY A 51 -19.03 -23.19 -22.61
C GLY A 51 -18.71 -21.73 -22.26
N ALA A 52 -19.16 -21.25 -21.08
CA ALA A 52 -18.82 -19.92 -20.59
C ALA A 52 -17.30 -19.79 -20.33
N LEU A 53 -16.66 -20.77 -19.69
CA LEU A 53 -15.21 -20.75 -19.44
C LEU A 53 -14.41 -20.75 -20.75
N MET A 54 -14.83 -21.53 -21.77
CA MET A 54 -14.16 -21.50 -23.07
C MET A 54 -14.27 -20.13 -23.76
N ARG A 55 -15.44 -19.47 -23.70
CA ARG A 55 -15.60 -18.09 -24.21
C ARG A 55 -14.77 -17.09 -23.44
N PHE A 56 -14.74 -17.19 -22.11
CA PHE A 56 -13.87 -16.36 -21.27
C PHE A 56 -12.41 -16.49 -21.67
N ALA A 57 -11.92 -17.73 -21.89
CA ALA A 57 -10.54 -18.01 -22.30
C ALA A 57 -10.18 -17.45 -23.68
N LYS A 58 -11.14 -17.20 -24.57
CA LYS A 58 -10.90 -16.53 -25.86
C LYS A 58 -10.61 -15.04 -25.70
N ASN A 59 -11.07 -14.40 -24.63
CA ASN A 59 -10.83 -12.99 -24.35
C ASN A 59 -9.49 -12.80 -23.63
N LYS A 60 -8.42 -12.54 -24.39
CA LYS A 60 -7.05 -12.41 -23.87
C LYS A 60 -6.93 -11.34 -22.76
N ALA A 61 -7.61 -10.19 -22.91
CA ALA A 61 -7.54 -9.11 -21.92
C ALA A 61 -8.12 -9.55 -20.55
N SER A 62 -9.25 -10.26 -20.58
CA SER A 62 -9.91 -10.77 -19.35
C SER A 62 -9.10 -11.90 -18.69
N VAL A 63 -8.43 -12.73 -19.49
CA VAL A 63 -7.53 -13.78 -18.99
C VAL A 63 -6.30 -13.16 -18.32
N ILE A 64 -5.66 -12.18 -18.94
CA ILE A 64 -4.54 -11.44 -18.32
C ILE A 64 -4.99 -10.77 -17.02
N ALA A 65 -6.13 -10.11 -17.03
CA ALA A 65 -6.70 -9.48 -15.84
C ALA A 65 -6.96 -10.49 -14.70
N PHE A 66 -7.48 -11.67 -15.03
CA PHE A 66 -7.65 -12.76 -14.06
C PHE A 66 -6.33 -13.18 -13.42
N PHE A 67 -5.26 -13.35 -14.21
CA PHE A 67 -3.95 -13.71 -13.68
C PHE A 67 -3.36 -12.60 -12.81
N ILE A 68 -3.51 -11.33 -13.18
CA ILE A 68 -3.05 -10.21 -12.35
C ILE A 68 -3.80 -10.17 -11.01
N ILE A 69 -5.13 -10.33 -11.03
CA ILE A 69 -5.93 -10.42 -9.79
C ILE A 69 -5.45 -11.59 -8.94
N ALA A 70 -5.23 -12.76 -9.54
CA ALA A 70 -4.73 -13.94 -8.84
C ALA A 70 -3.35 -13.69 -8.20
N VAL A 71 -2.45 -13.03 -8.91
CA VAL A 71 -1.12 -12.64 -8.37
C VAL A 71 -1.28 -11.68 -7.19
N ILE A 72 -2.16 -10.68 -7.28
CA ILE A 72 -2.40 -9.73 -6.16
C ILE A 72 -3.01 -10.46 -4.96
N ILE A 73 -3.94 -11.40 -5.17
CA ILE A 73 -4.50 -12.22 -4.10
C ILE A 73 -3.43 -13.11 -3.46
N LEU A 74 -2.60 -13.76 -4.26
CA LEU A 74 -1.47 -14.56 -3.76
C LEU A 74 -0.46 -13.70 -2.99
N TYR A 75 -0.12 -12.54 -3.49
CA TYR A 75 0.71 -11.55 -2.80
C TYR A 75 0.11 -11.17 -1.44
N ALA A 76 -1.17 -10.83 -1.41
CA ALA A 76 -1.89 -10.45 -0.19
C ALA A 76 -1.96 -11.57 0.87
N ILE A 77 -1.88 -12.85 0.45
CA ILE A 77 -1.94 -14.01 1.35
C ILE A 77 -0.53 -14.48 1.72
N ILE A 78 0.34 -14.69 0.72
CA ILE A 78 1.64 -15.36 0.91
C ILE A 78 2.61 -14.44 1.64
N VAL A 79 2.72 -13.17 1.25
CA VAL A 79 3.73 -12.27 1.83
C VAL A 79 3.55 -12.10 3.35
N PRO A 80 2.37 -11.79 3.89
CA PRO A 80 2.19 -11.70 5.34
C PRO A 80 2.37 -13.03 6.08
N LEU A 81 2.14 -14.18 5.42
CA LEU A 81 2.32 -15.50 6.01
C LEU A 81 3.77 -15.97 5.99
N ALA A 82 4.53 -15.61 4.95
CA ALA A 82 5.92 -15.98 4.78
C ALA A 82 6.88 -15.10 5.59
N SER A 83 6.45 -13.90 5.97
CA SER A 83 7.26 -12.98 6.76
C SER A 83 7.37 -13.44 8.22
N PRO A 84 8.52 -13.24 8.88
CA PRO A 84 8.69 -13.58 10.30
C PRO A 84 7.59 -12.94 11.16
N LYS A 85 7.10 -13.64 12.18
CA LYS A 85 6.03 -13.12 13.05
C LYS A 85 6.41 -11.81 13.74
N SER A 86 7.67 -11.66 14.13
CA SER A 86 8.24 -10.43 14.67
C SER A 86 8.18 -9.26 13.70
N TYR A 87 8.19 -9.54 12.41
CA TYR A 87 8.17 -8.54 11.34
C TYR A 87 6.75 -8.10 10.97
N VAL A 88 5.78 -9.00 11.06
CA VAL A 88 4.38 -8.74 10.66
C VAL A 88 3.55 -8.19 11.82
N ASN A 89 3.52 -8.94 12.92
CA ASN A 89 2.79 -8.58 14.13
C ASN A 89 3.43 -9.31 15.31
N SER A 90 3.83 -8.59 16.33
CA SER A 90 4.26 -9.13 17.62
C SER A 90 3.45 -8.51 18.76
N VAL A 91 3.56 -9.07 19.96
CA VAL A 91 2.96 -8.46 21.16
C VAL A 91 3.58 -7.09 21.43
N GLU A 92 4.87 -6.93 21.07
CA GLU A 92 5.63 -5.69 21.22
C GLU A 92 5.31 -4.67 20.10
N TYR A 93 5.06 -5.19 18.88
CA TYR A 93 4.76 -4.36 17.70
C TYR A 93 3.47 -4.86 17.01
N PRO A 94 2.29 -4.55 17.55
CA PRO A 94 1.01 -5.05 17.00
C PRO A 94 0.73 -4.57 15.57
N ASN A 95 1.37 -3.48 15.14
CA ASN A 95 1.25 -2.91 13.78
C ASN A 95 2.39 -3.35 12.85
N GLY A 96 3.13 -4.38 13.21
CA GLY A 96 4.33 -4.82 12.51
C GLY A 96 5.60 -4.20 13.07
N PHE A 97 6.74 -4.75 12.64
CA PHE A 97 8.06 -4.28 13.07
C PHE A 97 8.23 -2.79 12.72
N GLN A 98 8.68 -2.00 13.71
CA GLN A 98 8.92 -0.57 13.57
C GLN A 98 10.38 -0.28 13.94
N ASP A 99 11.09 0.40 13.07
CA ASP A 99 12.41 0.91 13.37
C ASP A 99 12.54 2.37 12.92
N PRO A 100 12.41 3.32 13.86
CA PRO A 100 12.45 4.74 13.54
C PRO A 100 13.72 5.20 12.84
N TYR A 101 14.81 4.46 12.97
CA TYR A 101 16.06 4.82 12.29
C TYR A 101 16.00 4.60 10.78
N PHE A 102 15.14 3.69 10.31
CA PHE A 102 14.86 3.49 8.88
C PHE A 102 13.61 4.22 8.40
N SER A 103 13.20 5.27 9.12
CA SER A 103 12.08 6.13 8.69
C SER A 103 12.30 6.64 7.27
N TYR A 104 11.27 6.46 6.43
CA TYR A 104 11.29 6.90 5.04
C TYR A 104 12.42 6.31 4.18
N ALA A 105 13.02 5.18 4.59
CA ALA A 105 14.03 4.50 3.78
C ALA A 105 13.51 4.25 2.37
N LEU A 106 14.36 4.50 1.37
CA LEU A 106 13.97 4.47 -0.02
C LEU A 106 13.86 3.04 -0.56
N PRO A 107 13.11 2.82 -1.64
CA PRO A 107 13.01 1.51 -2.27
C PRO A 107 14.38 0.96 -2.66
N TYR A 108 14.64 -0.29 -2.28
CA TYR A 108 15.89 -0.97 -2.60
C TYR A 108 15.67 -2.33 -3.27
N ASN A 109 16.40 -2.56 -4.34
CA ASN A 109 16.51 -3.86 -4.96
C ASN A 109 17.96 -4.09 -5.40
N LYS A 110 18.55 -5.18 -4.94
CA LYS A 110 19.96 -5.54 -5.20
C LYS A 110 20.33 -5.54 -6.70
N ILE A 111 19.38 -5.84 -7.59
CA ILE A 111 19.59 -5.85 -9.04
C ILE A 111 19.95 -4.44 -9.57
N PHE A 112 19.42 -3.40 -8.93
CA PHE A 112 19.60 -2.00 -9.34
C PHE A 112 20.68 -1.27 -8.55
N LYS A 113 21.44 -1.96 -7.70
CA LYS A 113 22.47 -1.35 -6.86
C LYS A 113 23.43 -0.48 -7.70
N GLY A 114 23.56 0.79 -7.33
CA GLY A 114 24.43 1.77 -7.98
C GLY A 114 23.87 2.41 -9.25
N SER A 115 22.62 2.09 -9.65
CA SER A 115 22.00 2.68 -10.84
C SER A 115 21.37 4.06 -10.58
N GLY A 116 21.11 4.40 -9.33
CA GLY A 116 20.34 5.58 -8.93
C GLY A 116 18.84 5.42 -9.07
N PHE A 117 18.37 4.22 -9.40
CA PHE A 117 16.96 3.86 -9.48
C PHE A 117 16.70 2.60 -8.66
N TRP A 118 15.81 2.67 -7.68
CA TRP A 118 15.45 1.54 -6.82
C TRP A 118 16.65 0.90 -6.09
N ASP A 119 17.63 1.70 -5.76
CA ASP A 119 18.89 1.28 -5.13
C ASP A 119 19.09 1.85 -3.71
N GLY A 120 18.04 2.43 -3.12
CA GLY A 120 18.08 3.00 -1.78
C GLY A 120 18.76 4.35 -1.68
N THR A 121 19.18 4.95 -2.80
CA THR A 121 19.89 6.22 -2.81
C THR A 121 19.02 7.37 -3.29
N GLU A 122 19.30 8.57 -2.79
CA GLU A 122 18.68 9.80 -3.26
C GLU A 122 19.72 10.90 -3.50
N VAL A 123 19.34 11.84 -4.35
CA VAL A 123 20.16 13.04 -4.58
C VAL A 123 19.47 14.22 -3.91
N LYS A 124 20.14 14.80 -2.94
CA LYS A 124 19.69 16.01 -2.23
C LYS A 124 20.71 17.13 -2.39
N SER A 125 20.22 18.34 -2.60
CA SER A 125 21.01 19.57 -2.64
C SER A 125 20.90 20.33 -1.32
N GLY A 126 21.85 21.24 -1.09
CA GLY A 126 21.80 22.16 0.04
C GLY A 126 22.55 21.69 1.28
N TYR A 127 23.34 20.63 1.19
CA TYR A 127 24.24 20.24 2.28
C TYR A 127 25.33 21.31 2.47
N SER A 128 25.56 21.75 3.71
CA SER A 128 26.66 22.63 4.04
C SER A 128 27.98 21.89 4.00
N GLN A 129 29.11 22.65 4.05
CA GLN A 129 30.46 22.06 4.20
C GLN A 129 30.54 21.20 5.47
N SER A 130 29.89 21.64 6.56
CA SER A 130 29.88 20.91 7.82
C SER A 130 29.11 19.59 7.69
N ASP A 131 27.95 19.61 7.05
CA ASP A 131 27.17 18.38 6.81
C ASP A 131 27.97 17.38 5.97
N TYR A 132 28.61 17.87 4.90
CA TYR A 132 29.48 17.06 4.05
C TYR A 132 30.61 16.42 4.85
N ASN A 133 31.25 17.20 5.69
CA ASN A 133 32.35 16.74 6.51
C ASN A 133 31.89 15.68 7.53
N ILE A 134 30.79 15.94 8.25
CA ILE A 134 30.20 14.98 9.19
C ILE A 134 29.91 13.64 8.51
N LEU A 135 29.28 13.68 7.34
CA LEU A 135 28.92 12.48 6.59
C LEU A 135 30.12 11.76 5.98
N SER A 136 31.16 12.50 5.57
CA SER A 136 32.37 11.94 4.94
C SER A 136 33.26 11.21 5.92
N TYR A 137 33.28 11.65 7.18
CA TYR A 137 34.24 11.24 8.20
C TYR A 137 33.60 10.41 9.33
N ASP A 138 32.37 9.96 9.15
CA ASP A 138 31.77 9.01 10.08
C ASP A 138 32.59 7.72 10.13
N ASP A 139 32.89 7.24 11.35
CA ASP A 139 33.61 5.99 11.59
C ASP A 139 32.73 4.75 11.49
N SER A 140 31.52 4.90 10.95
CA SER A 140 30.61 3.77 10.65
C SER A 140 31.18 2.88 9.54
N ASN A 141 30.76 1.62 9.53
CA ASN A 141 31.15 0.67 8.49
C ASN A 141 30.48 0.98 7.14
N HIS A 142 29.39 1.76 7.16
CA HIS A 142 28.57 2.13 6.01
C HIS A 142 28.59 3.63 5.79
N ASN A 143 29.32 4.08 4.77
CA ASN A 143 29.40 5.52 4.44
C ASN A 143 28.08 5.98 3.81
N PRO A 144 27.42 6.99 4.38
CA PRO A 144 26.18 7.54 3.84
C PRO A 144 26.34 8.27 2.51
N ILE A 145 27.53 8.80 2.20
CA ILE A 145 27.80 9.47 0.92
C ILE A 145 28.21 8.44 -0.13
N VAL A 146 27.35 8.24 -1.11
CA VAL A 146 27.67 7.40 -2.28
C VAL A 146 28.56 8.16 -3.26
N ASN A 147 28.20 9.40 -3.59
CA ASN A 147 29.04 10.31 -4.39
C ASN A 147 28.61 11.78 -4.24
N VAL A 148 29.54 12.67 -4.53
CA VAL A 148 29.29 14.11 -4.67
C VAL A 148 28.85 14.38 -6.11
N VAL A 149 27.63 14.90 -6.27
CA VAL A 149 27.06 15.20 -7.59
C VAL A 149 27.55 16.57 -8.08
N SER A 150 27.48 17.57 -7.21
CA SER A 150 28.04 18.91 -7.46
C SER A 150 28.43 19.60 -6.16
N SER A 151 29.32 20.59 -6.27
CA SER A 151 29.62 21.52 -5.19
C SER A 151 29.62 22.95 -5.76
N ASP A 152 28.80 23.80 -5.16
CA ASP A 152 28.60 25.18 -5.61
C ASP A 152 29.03 26.13 -4.51
N VAL A 153 29.90 27.12 -4.85
CA VAL A 153 30.27 28.18 -3.93
C VAL A 153 29.27 29.32 -4.04
N ASN A 154 28.49 29.49 -2.99
CA ASN A 154 27.50 30.56 -2.90
C ASN A 154 28.07 31.75 -2.14
N GLU A 155 27.69 32.94 -2.56
CA GLU A 155 28.07 34.19 -1.88
C GLU A 155 26.83 34.86 -1.27
N ILE A 156 26.84 35.05 0.04
CA ILE A 156 25.80 35.86 0.71
C ILE A 156 26.45 37.19 1.13
N ARG A 157 25.83 38.30 0.68
CA ARG A 157 26.26 39.64 1.07
C ARG A 157 25.45 40.10 2.27
N ILE A 158 26.13 40.27 3.41
CA ILE A 158 25.50 40.79 4.63
C ILE A 158 26.17 42.14 4.90
N GLY A 159 25.53 43.23 4.47
CA GLY A 159 26.08 44.56 4.54
C GLY A 159 27.34 44.69 3.65
N PRO A 160 28.50 45.20 4.16
CA PRO A 160 29.74 45.33 3.41
C PRO A 160 30.54 44.02 3.31
N ARG A 161 30.12 42.95 4.01
CA ARG A 161 30.83 41.65 4.03
C ARG A 161 30.20 40.67 3.04
N VAL A 162 31.08 39.97 2.31
CA VAL A 162 30.69 38.86 1.43
C VAL A 162 31.11 37.56 2.12
N ASN A 163 30.16 36.77 2.56
CA ASN A 163 30.43 35.46 3.11
C ASN A 163 30.30 34.43 1.99
N ARG A 164 31.32 33.61 1.80
CA ARG A 164 31.33 32.50 0.87
C ARG A 164 31.07 31.22 1.64
N PHE A 165 30.14 30.41 1.17
CA PHE A 165 29.88 29.07 1.72
C PHE A 165 29.72 28.09 0.57
N THR A 166 30.22 26.88 0.76
CA THR A 166 30.08 25.80 -0.20
C THR A 166 28.82 25.02 0.12
N SER A 167 27.95 24.85 -0.86
CA SER A 167 26.82 23.93 -0.78
C SER A 167 27.06 22.71 -1.66
N TYR A 168 26.75 21.55 -1.14
CA TYR A 168 26.94 20.29 -1.83
C TYR A 168 25.60 19.71 -2.26
N THR A 169 25.60 19.10 -3.44
CA THR A 169 24.57 18.16 -3.86
C THR A 169 25.15 16.75 -3.74
N LEU A 170 24.61 15.97 -2.83
CA LEU A 170 25.12 14.65 -2.50
C LEU A 170 24.12 13.57 -2.95
N ARG A 171 24.66 12.44 -3.39
CA ARG A 171 23.89 11.20 -3.42
C ARG A 171 24.17 10.45 -2.14
N THR A 172 23.10 10.21 -1.36
CA THR A 172 23.18 9.55 -0.04
C THR A 172 22.43 8.23 -0.05
N ASP A 173 22.93 7.26 0.73
CA ASP A 173 22.29 5.98 0.96
C ASP A 173 21.37 6.10 2.18
N SER A 174 20.06 5.85 2.00
CA SER A 174 19.06 5.93 3.07
C SER A 174 19.18 4.80 4.10
N TYR A 175 19.98 3.79 3.83
CA TYR A 175 20.23 2.66 4.74
C TYR A 175 21.52 2.81 5.55
N ALA A 176 22.40 3.72 5.17
CA ALA A 176 23.60 4.03 5.93
C ALA A 176 23.25 4.97 7.10
N ILE A 177 22.72 4.38 8.18
CA ILE A 177 22.19 5.10 9.36
C ILE A 177 23.32 5.72 10.21
N GLY A 178 24.55 5.22 10.07
CA GLY A 178 25.68 5.63 10.89
C GLY A 178 25.65 5.05 12.30
N ASN A 179 26.46 5.63 13.20
CA ASN A 179 26.58 5.13 14.55
C ASN A 179 25.47 5.64 15.46
N LYS A 180 24.95 4.78 16.33
CA LYS A 180 23.92 5.12 17.33
C LYS A 180 24.32 4.66 18.72
N VAL A 181 23.93 5.42 19.72
CA VAL A 181 24.06 5.01 21.14
C VAL A 181 22.77 4.36 21.54
N ILE A 182 22.83 3.09 21.89
CA ILE A 182 21.67 2.27 22.26
C ILE A 182 21.88 1.64 23.63
N THR A 183 20.77 1.20 24.22
CA THR A 183 20.78 0.50 25.51
C THR A 183 20.39 -0.95 25.28
N VAL A 184 21.23 -1.87 25.71
CA VAL A 184 21.04 -3.31 25.54
C VAL A 184 21.03 -4.04 26.89
N LYS A 185 20.32 -5.16 26.97
CA LYS A 185 20.32 -6.03 28.16
C LYS A 185 21.66 -6.76 28.28
N PRO A 186 22.10 -7.15 29.49
CA PRO A 186 23.37 -7.89 29.68
C PRO A 186 23.48 -9.14 28.80
N SER A 187 22.41 -9.91 28.66
CA SER A 187 22.40 -11.12 27.82
C SER A 187 22.57 -10.82 26.32
N GLU A 188 22.16 -9.68 25.86
CA GLU A 188 22.33 -9.22 24.47
C GLU A 188 23.73 -8.66 24.25
N TYR A 189 24.24 -7.92 25.22
CA TYR A 189 25.62 -7.44 25.22
C TYR A 189 26.63 -8.59 25.13
N GLU A 190 26.46 -9.63 25.97
CA GLU A 190 27.30 -10.83 25.93
C GLU A 190 27.25 -11.55 24.58
N LYS A 191 26.07 -11.65 23.97
CA LYS A 191 25.92 -12.21 22.63
C LYS A 191 26.63 -11.38 21.58
N LEU A 192 26.53 -10.05 21.66
CA LEU A 192 27.20 -9.14 20.73
C LEU A 192 28.72 -9.26 20.83
N VAL A 193 29.26 -9.26 22.05
CA VAL A 193 30.69 -9.47 22.30
C VAL A 193 31.15 -10.83 21.74
N SER A 194 30.42 -11.91 22.04
CA SER A 194 30.76 -13.24 21.54
C SER A 194 30.75 -13.30 20.02
N TYR A 195 29.73 -12.73 19.39
CA TYR A 195 29.60 -12.65 17.94
C TYR A 195 30.78 -11.93 17.28
N GLU A 196 31.22 -10.81 17.85
CA GLU A 196 32.36 -10.06 17.34
C GLU A 196 33.69 -10.79 17.56
N GLN A 197 33.85 -11.46 18.71
CA GLN A 197 35.03 -12.28 19.02
C GLN A 197 35.15 -13.47 18.07
N GLU A 198 34.07 -14.21 17.84
CA GLU A 198 34.05 -15.36 16.93
C GLU A 198 34.42 -14.96 15.48
N ARG A 199 34.10 -13.73 15.07
CA ARG A 199 34.44 -13.17 13.75
C ARG A 199 35.78 -12.45 13.70
N GLY A 200 36.43 -12.27 14.83
CA GLY A 200 37.72 -11.58 14.91
C GLY A 200 37.62 -10.07 14.62
N ILE A 201 36.43 -9.47 14.79
CA ILE A 201 36.20 -8.04 14.56
C ILE A 201 36.10 -7.23 15.86
N TYR A 202 36.10 -7.90 17.03
CA TYR A 202 35.97 -7.25 18.33
C TYR A 202 37.00 -6.14 18.53
N GLN A 203 36.52 -4.94 18.86
CA GLN A 203 37.35 -3.73 19.05
C GLN A 203 38.28 -3.41 17.86
N SER A 204 37.87 -3.76 16.65
CA SER A 204 38.55 -3.44 15.41
C SER A 204 37.80 -2.35 14.62
N LYS A 205 38.39 -1.87 13.53
CA LYS A 205 37.72 -0.90 12.64
C LYS A 205 36.39 -1.41 12.09
N GLY A 206 36.25 -2.73 11.89
CA GLY A 206 35.03 -3.38 11.41
C GLY A 206 34.09 -3.84 12.51
N SER A 207 34.35 -3.49 13.78
CA SER A 207 33.47 -3.82 14.91
C SER A 207 32.10 -3.18 14.76
N ILE A 208 31.06 -3.89 15.19
CA ILE A 208 29.70 -3.34 15.35
C ILE A 208 29.72 -2.31 16.47
N MET A 209 30.36 -2.66 17.61
CA MET A 209 30.56 -1.74 18.72
C MET A 209 31.67 -0.75 18.40
N LYS A 210 31.37 0.53 18.50
CA LYS A 210 32.31 1.62 18.33
C LYS A 210 32.68 2.23 19.68
N PRO A 211 33.90 2.75 19.84
CA PRO A 211 34.28 3.46 21.05
C PRO A 211 33.43 4.71 21.23
N PHE A 212 33.14 5.08 22.47
CA PHE A 212 32.47 6.35 22.76
C PHE A 212 33.36 7.52 22.37
N VAL A 213 32.74 8.58 21.90
CA VAL A 213 33.42 9.82 21.56
C VAL A 213 33.49 10.73 22.79
N ASP A 214 34.61 11.40 23.03
CA ASP A 214 34.72 12.40 24.09
C ASP A 214 34.06 13.71 23.67
N SER A 215 32.78 13.81 23.94
CA SER A 215 31.98 14.98 23.58
C SER A 215 32.32 16.25 24.35
N ALA A 216 32.93 16.15 25.51
CA ALA A 216 33.23 17.30 26.39
C ALA A 216 34.41 18.11 25.86
N THR A 217 35.51 17.44 25.52
CA THR A 217 36.68 18.08 24.93
C THR A 217 36.35 18.68 23.56
N TYR A 218 35.61 17.94 22.75
CA TYR A 218 35.21 18.40 21.43
C TYR A 218 34.37 19.68 21.43
N LEU A 219 33.31 19.73 22.22
CA LEU A 219 32.39 20.88 22.21
C LEU A 219 33.09 22.18 22.59
N LYS A 220 34.14 22.09 23.38
CA LYS A 220 34.94 23.27 23.74
C LYS A 220 35.76 23.76 22.55
N GLU A 221 36.46 22.86 21.85
CA GLU A 221 37.29 23.20 20.71
C GLU A 221 36.45 23.60 19.49
N TYR A 222 35.39 22.89 19.20
CA TYR A 222 34.46 23.19 18.11
C TYR A 222 33.76 24.53 18.28
N ARG A 223 33.39 24.91 19.49
CA ARG A 223 32.80 26.22 19.78
C ARG A 223 33.71 27.35 19.33
N ASP A 224 34.97 27.23 19.69
CA ASP A 224 35.94 28.27 19.39
C ASP A 224 36.27 28.32 17.89
N GLU A 225 36.31 27.19 17.24
CA GLU A 225 36.52 27.06 15.79
C GLU A 225 35.30 27.55 14.98
N MET A 226 34.09 27.19 15.37
CA MET A 226 32.85 27.72 14.78
C MET A 226 32.74 29.24 14.96
N ALA A 227 33.15 29.76 16.10
CA ALA A 227 33.17 31.20 16.32
C ALA A 227 34.15 31.90 15.40
N GLN A 228 35.31 31.30 15.15
CA GLN A 228 36.29 31.81 14.19
C GLN A 228 35.76 31.79 12.76
N ASP A 229 35.19 30.66 12.32
CA ASP A 229 34.74 30.48 10.94
C ASP A 229 33.49 31.31 10.61
N LEU A 230 32.53 31.35 11.53
CA LEU A 230 31.24 32.03 11.30
C LEU A 230 31.31 33.54 11.54
N LEU A 231 32.03 33.95 12.56
CA LEU A 231 32.07 35.34 12.99
C LEU A 231 33.34 36.05 12.54
N GLY A 232 34.34 35.31 12.02
CA GLY A 232 35.64 35.82 11.64
C GLY A 232 36.40 36.42 12.83
N ILE A 233 36.18 35.88 14.03
CA ILE A 233 36.76 36.34 15.29
C ILE A 233 37.87 35.38 15.70
N SER A 234 39.05 35.87 15.96
CA SER A 234 40.16 35.02 16.40
C SER A 234 39.96 34.51 17.84
N TYR A 235 40.59 33.38 18.19
CA TYR A 235 40.51 32.81 19.56
C TYR A 235 40.87 33.81 20.65
N SER A 236 41.87 34.68 20.40
CA SER A 236 42.25 35.75 21.33
C SER A 236 41.16 36.81 21.50
N GLU A 237 40.41 37.11 20.47
CA GLU A 237 39.27 38.03 20.53
C GLU A 237 38.07 37.40 21.26
N ILE A 238 37.83 36.10 21.10
CA ILE A 238 36.77 35.37 21.83
C ILE A 238 37.09 35.37 23.34
N THR A 239 38.31 35.06 23.70
CA THR A 239 38.74 35.01 25.11
C THR A 239 38.75 36.38 25.79
N SER A 240 39.05 37.43 25.05
CA SER A 240 39.09 38.83 25.55
C SER A 240 37.76 39.58 25.36
N ALA A 241 36.80 39.00 24.68
CA ALA A 241 35.50 39.63 24.39
C ALA A 241 34.72 39.99 25.65
N ASP A 242 33.96 41.06 25.55
CA ASP A 242 33.02 41.45 26.61
C ASP A 242 31.86 40.43 26.73
N GLN A 243 31.13 40.50 27.82
CA GLN A 243 30.03 39.55 28.09
C GLN A 243 28.91 39.61 27.04
N SER A 244 28.70 40.78 26.43
CA SER A 244 27.68 40.95 25.38
C SER A 244 28.05 40.19 24.11
N THR A 245 29.34 40.29 23.71
CA THR A 245 29.86 39.56 22.53
C THR A 245 29.88 38.06 22.78
N LYS A 246 30.26 37.59 23.99
CA LYS A 246 30.20 36.17 24.37
C LYS A 246 28.78 35.63 24.31
N THR A 247 27.80 36.40 24.81
CA THR A 247 26.38 36.01 24.74
C THR A 247 25.89 35.93 23.29
N THR A 248 26.36 36.83 22.41
CA THR A 248 26.02 36.80 20.98
C THR A 248 26.61 35.57 20.30
N ILE A 249 27.85 35.23 20.61
CA ILE A 249 28.51 34.00 20.12
C ILE A 249 27.77 32.76 20.59
N ASP A 250 27.44 32.68 21.88
CA ASP A 250 26.66 31.57 22.46
C ASP A 250 25.28 31.42 21.80
N ASN A 251 24.59 32.52 21.54
CA ASN A 251 23.28 32.49 20.87
C ASN A 251 23.36 32.01 19.42
N VAL A 252 24.39 32.40 18.67
CA VAL A 252 24.63 31.95 17.31
C VAL A 252 24.95 30.45 17.29
N ILE A 253 25.83 30.01 18.19
CA ILE A 253 26.20 28.59 18.32
C ILE A 253 25.01 27.75 18.77
N ASP A 254 24.23 28.23 19.74
CA ASP A 254 23.00 27.56 20.18
C ASP A 254 21.96 27.49 19.05
N SER A 255 21.82 28.54 18.26
CA SER A 255 20.94 28.56 17.09
C SER A 255 21.38 27.55 16.03
N MET A 256 22.66 27.45 15.74
CA MET A 256 23.18 26.46 14.80
C MET A 256 23.14 25.04 15.36
N THR A 257 23.42 24.87 16.64
CA THR A 257 23.27 23.59 17.33
C THR A 257 21.82 23.10 17.25
N ASN A 258 20.85 24.00 17.42
CA ASN A 258 19.44 23.69 17.24
C ASN A 258 19.09 23.36 15.77
N TYR A 259 19.67 24.06 14.81
CA TYR A 259 19.51 23.74 13.39
C TYR A 259 20.06 22.34 13.09
N TYR A 260 21.28 22.03 13.54
CA TYR A 260 21.86 20.68 13.39
C TYR A 260 21.05 19.61 14.13
N ASN A 261 20.52 19.89 15.31
CA ASN A 261 19.66 18.97 16.04
C ASN A 261 18.34 18.67 15.31
N GLN A 262 17.78 19.65 14.61
CA GLN A 262 16.54 19.48 13.83
C GLN A 262 16.77 18.67 12.53
N HIS A 263 17.99 18.71 11.97
CA HIS A 263 18.34 18.01 10.74
C HIS A 263 19.22 16.77 10.97
N ALA A 264 19.65 16.53 12.21
CA ALA A 264 20.50 15.40 12.61
C ALA A 264 19.71 14.10 12.87
N ASP A 265 18.48 13.97 12.38
CA ASP A 265 17.70 12.73 12.52
C ASP A 265 18.37 11.52 11.87
N ILE A 266 19.39 11.76 11.04
CA ILE A 266 20.13 10.69 10.38
C ILE A 266 21.48 10.43 11.06
N TYR A 267 22.14 11.42 11.67
CA TYR A 267 23.53 11.22 12.04
C TYR A 267 23.89 11.51 13.48
N TYR A 268 23.32 12.47 14.20
CA TYR A 268 23.82 12.80 15.53
C TYR A 268 22.97 13.85 16.27
N LYS A 269 22.51 13.56 17.47
CA LYS A 269 21.89 14.53 18.36
C LYS A 269 22.96 15.17 19.23
N LEU A 270 23.27 16.42 18.99
CA LEU A 270 23.86 17.26 20.02
C LEU A 270 22.79 17.41 21.12
N SER A 271 23.02 16.89 22.31
CA SER A 271 22.05 17.03 23.38
C SER A 271 22.01 18.45 23.91
N ALA A 272 20.81 18.83 24.35
CA ALA A 272 20.61 20.12 24.97
C ALA A 272 21.58 20.34 26.14
N LYS A 273 22.04 21.58 26.32
CA LYS A 273 22.81 21.99 27.50
C LYS A 273 22.06 21.61 28.76
N THR A 274 22.74 20.99 29.71
CA THR A 274 22.24 20.79 31.06
C THR A 274 22.04 22.14 31.75
N SER A 275 21.29 22.17 32.86
CA SER A 275 21.12 23.38 33.67
C SER A 275 22.44 23.94 34.22
N SER A 276 23.52 23.19 34.21
CA SER A 276 24.90 23.64 34.53
C SER A 276 25.64 24.23 33.33
N GLY A 277 25.07 24.26 32.15
CA GLY A 277 25.70 24.76 30.93
C GLY A 277 26.62 23.75 30.23
N GLU A 278 26.69 22.52 30.73
CA GLU A 278 27.43 21.41 30.12
C GLU A 278 26.57 20.64 29.15
N TYR A 279 27.17 20.09 28.09
CA TYR A 279 26.46 19.25 27.15
C TYR A 279 26.37 17.80 27.66
N SER A 280 25.28 17.11 27.41
CA SER A 280 25.11 15.76 27.90
C SER A 280 25.94 14.77 27.08
N GLN A 281 26.40 13.70 27.74
CA GLN A 281 27.32 12.69 27.19
C GLN A 281 26.78 11.84 26.02
N ASN A 282 25.56 12.10 25.54
CA ASN A 282 24.96 11.37 24.42
C ASN A 282 25.17 12.07 23.05
N SER A 283 25.93 13.15 23.03
CA SER A 283 26.30 13.86 21.80
C SER A 283 27.74 13.51 21.41
N PHE A 284 27.98 13.30 20.15
CA PHE A 284 29.28 13.03 19.59
C PHE A 284 29.67 14.00 18.59
N SER A 285 30.78 13.75 18.01
CA SER A 285 31.40 14.77 17.29
C SER A 285 32.58 14.35 16.48
N ILE A 286 32.71 14.94 15.34
CA ILE A 286 33.92 14.95 14.51
C ILE A 286 34.56 16.31 14.69
N ILE A 287 35.77 16.34 15.20
CA ILE A 287 36.60 17.54 15.27
C ILE A 287 37.35 17.66 13.94
N PHE A 288 37.42 18.87 13.44
CA PHE A 288 38.27 19.18 12.29
C PHE A 288 39.58 19.81 12.81
N SER A 289 40.70 19.20 12.45
CA SER A 289 41.99 19.84 12.69
C SER A 289 42.11 21.12 11.85
N ALA A 290 43.05 21.99 12.21
CA ALA A 290 43.33 23.23 11.48
C ALA A 290 43.63 23.00 9.97
N ASP A 291 44.03 21.79 9.60
CA ASP A 291 44.32 21.38 8.21
C ASP A 291 43.04 20.83 7.50
N GLY A 292 41.85 20.88 8.12
CA GLY A 292 40.59 20.41 7.56
C GLY A 292 40.40 18.87 7.58
N ALA A 293 41.34 18.14 8.21
CA ALA A 293 41.19 16.70 8.45
C ALA A 293 40.40 16.47 9.76
N PRO A 294 39.48 15.55 9.80
CA PRO A 294 38.72 15.27 11.01
C PRO A 294 39.59 14.48 11.99
N GLU A 295 39.54 14.87 13.23
CA GLU A 295 40.13 14.15 14.34
C GLU A 295 38.99 13.74 15.28
N THR A 296 38.70 12.44 15.37
CA THR A 296 37.72 11.94 16.32
C THR A 296 38.39 11.64 17.63
N ILE A 297 38.05 12.37 18.69
CA ILE A 297 38.51 12.13 20.03
C ILE A 297 37.62 11.09 20.68
N TYR A 298 38.20 9.93 21.01
CA TYR A 298 37.50 8.87 21.70
C TYR A 298 37.67 8.95 23.21
N GLN A 299 36.68 8.50 23.94
CA GLN A 299 36.73 8.41 25.38
C GLN A 299 37.67 7.29 25.80
N GLU A 300 38.60 7.60 26.71
CA GLU A 300 39.53 6.64 27.30
C GLU A 300 39.21 6.43 28.78
N ASP A 301 39.49 5.23 29.27
CA ASP A 301 39.41 4.91 30.68
C ASP A 301 40.68 5.40 31.43
N SER A 302 40.78 5.17 32.75
CA SER A 302 41.92 5.56 33.58
C SER A 302 43.25 4.86 33.19
N GLU A 303 43.18 3.82 32.35
CA GLU A 303 44.34 3.09 31.82
C GLU A 303 44.72 3.50 30.40
N GLY A 304 44.01 4.48 29.81
CA GLY A 304 44.21 4.94 28.42
C GLY A 304 43.65 3.96 27.37
N LYS A 305 42.68 3.10 27.74
CA LYS A 305 42.00 2.21 26.81
C LYS A 305 40.69 2.81 26.36
N LEU A 306 40.33 2.60 25.09
CA LEU A 306 39.08 3.06 24.53
C LEU A 306 37.86 2.42 25.21
N VAL A 307 36.87 3.25 25.52
CA VAL A 307 35.60 2.81 26.19
C VAL A 307 34.56 2.47 25.15
N TYR A 308 34.12 1.20 25.11
CA TYR A 308 33.11 0.70 24.16
C TYR A 308 31.73 0.50 24.79
N SER A 309 31.65 0.44 26.11
CA SER A 309 30.38 0.23 26.81
C SER A 309 30.38 0.88 28.18
N ALA A 310 29.21 1.30 28.64
CA ALA A 310 28.99 1.76 30.00
C ALA A 310 27.86 0.96 30.64
N TYR A 311 28.11 0.38 31.83
CA TYR A 311 27.08 -0.36 32.56
C TYR A 311 26.42 0.55 33.58
N ASN A 312 25.10 0.70 33.50
CA ASN A 312 24.32 1.48 34.44
C ASN A 312 22.95 0.84 34.70
N THR A 313 22.57 0.74 35.98
CA THR A 313 21.24 0.27 36.43
C THR A 313 20.72 -1.02 35.74
N GLY A 314 21.61 -2.00 35.51
CA GLY A 314 21.23 -3.31 34.99
C GLY A 314 21.20 -3.42 33.46
N VAL A 315 21.65 -2.41 32.73
CA VAL A 315 21.75 -2.39 31.28
C VAL A 315 23.10 -1.86 30.82
N TYR A 316 23.51 -2.25 29.63
CA TYR A 316 24.68 -1.69 28.97
C TYR A 316 24.24 -0.61 27.97
N THR A 317 24.91 0.53 28.01
CA THR A 317 24.87 1.52 26.94
C THR A 317 26.07 1.27 26.04
N VAL A 318 25.85 1.19 24.73
CA VAL A 318 26.88 0.93 23.72
C VAL A 318 26.68 1.86 22.53
N ARG A 319 27.77 2.27 21.90
CA ARG A 319 27.73 2.96 20.61
C ARG A 319 27.98 1.90 19.54
N VAL A 320 27.07 1.80 18.57
CA VAL A 320 27.09 0.74 17.54
C VAL A 320 26.93 1.33 16.15
N ASP A 321 27.57 0.71 15.16
CA ASP A 321 27.11 0.84 13.77
C ASP A 321 25.71 0.25 13.69
N TYR A 322 24.72 1.10 13.42
CA TYR A 322 23.34 0.70 13.57
C TYR A 322 22.88 -0.31 12.51
N PHE A 323 23.40 -0.21 11.28
CA PHE A 323 23.08 -1.17 10.23
C PHE A 323 23.56 -2.58 10.61
N ASP A 324 24.82 -2.69 11.00
CA ASP A 324 25.40 -3.99 11.40
C ASP A 324 24.75 -4.54 12.68
N TYR A 325 24.43 -3.68 13.64
CA TYR A 325 23.69 -4.06 14.84
C TYR A 325 22.29 -4.59 14.50
N PHE A 326 21.58 -3.92 13.58
CA PHE A 326 20.27 -4.37 13.10
C PHE A 326 20.35 -5.77 12.50
N VAL A 327 21.36 -6.02 11.64
CA VAL A 327 21.59 -7.33 11.02
C VAL A 327 21.92 -8.38 12.08
N PHE A 328 22.77 -8.05 13.06
CA PHE A 328 23.07 -8.93 14.19
C PHE A 328 21.82 -9.28 15.01
N HIS A 329 21.02 -8.28 15.35
CA HIS A 329 19.85 -8.44 16.22
C HIS A 329 18.70 -9.19 15.53
N ASN A 330 18.43 -8.89 14.27
CA ASN A 330 17.27 -9.40 13.53
C ASN A 330 17.60 -10.58 12.60
N GLY A 331 18.87 -10.77 12.22
CA GLY A 331 19.31 -11.86 11.33
C GLY A 331 19.02 -11.63 9.85
N PHE A 332 18.64 -10.42 9.44
CA PHE A 332 18.42 -10.05 8.04
C PHE A 332 18.81 -8.58 7.79
N GLU A 333 19.11 -8.26 6.53
CA GLU A 333 19.44 -6.89 6.11
C GLU A 333 18.17 -6.02 6.02
N PRO A 334 18.19 -4.75 6.47
CA PRO A 334 17.03 -3.85 6.49
C PRO A 334 16.67 -3.26 5.12
N TYR A 335 16.83 -4.01 4.04
CA TYR A 335 16.51 -3.53 2.71
C TYR A 335 15.06 -3.78 2.35
N TYR A 336 14.30 -2.73 2.12
CA TYR A 336 12.88 -2.78 1.83
C TYR A 336 12.59 -2.57 0.35
N LEU A 337 11.91 -3.55 -0.28
CA LEU A 337 11.63 -3.52 -1.72
C LEU A 337 10.87 -2.26 -2.17
N PHE A 338 9.90 -1.81 -1.39
CA PHE A 338 9.11 -0.60 -1.66
C PHE A 338 9.48 0.56 -0.73
N GLY A 339 10.56 0.43 0.03
CA GLY A 339 10.96 1.40 1.04
C GLY A 339 10.15 1.27 2.34
N ALA A 340 10.36 2.23 3.23
CA ALA A 340 9.72 2.29 4.54
C ALA A 340 8.84 3.54 4.71
N ASN A 341 7.89 3.45 5.65
CA ASN A 341 7.06 4.58 6.05
C ASN A 341 7.74 5.44 7.15
N ALA A 342 7.01 6.42 7.68
CA ALA A 342 7.47 7.30 8.75
C ALA A 342 7.92 6.57 10.04
N SER A 343 7.41 5.38 10.29
CA SER A 343 7.77 4.53 11.44
C SER A 343 8.83 3.48 11.12
N GLY A 344 9.43 3.52 9.92
CA GLY A 344 10.38 2.50 9.48
C GLY A 344 9.77 1.14 9.13
N GLN A 345 8.46 1.07 8.91
CA GLN A 345 7.78 -0.18 8.53
C GLN A 345 7.88 -0.42 7.04
N ASP A 346 8.14 -1.68 6.65
CA ASP A 346 8.21 -2.11 5.25
C ASP A 346 6.87 -1.91 4.53
N ILE A 347 6.88 -1.04 3.51
CA ILE A 347 5.69 -0.74 2.69
C ILE A 347 5.25 -1.97 1.89
N PHE A 348 6.18 -2.82 1.40
CA PHE A 348 5.83 -4.02 0.65
C PHE A 348 4.98 -4.97 1.50
N LEU A 349 5.38 -5.23 2.72
CA LEU A 349 4.64 -6.09 3.65
C LEU A 349 3.31 -5.48 4.09
N ARG A 350 3.32 -4.19 4.42
CA ARG A 350 2.11 -3.46 4.81
C ARG A 350 1.09 -3.39 3.69
N LEU A 351 1.54 -3.21 2.45
CA LEU A 351 0.68 -3.18 1.27
C LEU A 351 0.05 -4.54 0.99
N ALA A 352 0.80 -5.64 1.21
CA ALA A 352 0.23 -6.99 1.13
C ALA A 352 -0.87 -7.21 2.18
N SER A 353 -0.60 -6.82 3.43
CA SER A 353 -1.59 -6.90 4.52
C SER A 353 -2.79 -6.01 4.27
N GLY A 354 -2.57 -4.79 3.77
CA GLY A 354 -3.61 -3.85 3.40
C GLY A 354 -4.47 -4.34 2.23
N ALA A 355 -3.86 -4.91 1.21
CA ALA A 355 -4.57 -5.51 0.08
C ALA A 355 -5.45 -6.69 0.54
N ARG A 356 -4.94 -7.55 1.44
CA ARG A 356 -5.71 -8.64 2.04
C ARG A 356 -6.94 -8.12 2.76
N PHE A 357 -6.77 -7.09 3.60
CA PHE A 357 -7.87 -6.50 4.36
C PHE A 357 -8.91 -5.86 3.43
N SER A 358 -8.50 -4.99 2.49
CA SER A 358 -9.40 -4.33 1.55
C SER A 358 -10.13 -5.32 0.63
N LEU A 359 -9.47 -6.40 0.19
CA LEU A 359 -10.10 -7.47 -0.60
C LEU A 359 -11.15 -8.24 0.22
N LEU A 360 -10.82 -8.64 1.45
CA LEU A 360 -11.78 -9.35 2.32
C LEU A 360 -12.99 -8.48 2.63
N LEU A 361 -12.77 -7.20 2.93
CA LEU A 361 -13.84 -6.25 3.19
C LEU A 361 -14.71 -6.04 1.94
N GLY A 362 -14.08 -5.81 0.77
CA GLY A 362 -14.77 -5.61 -0.50
C GLY A 362 -15.61 -6.82 -0.92
N VAL A 363 -15.04 -8.02 -0.85
CA VAL A 363 -15.77 -9.28 -1.17
C VAL A 363 -16.89 -9.53 -0.16
N GLY A 364 -16.63 -9.36 1.14
CA GLY A 364 -17.62 -9.59 2.20
C GLY A 364 -18.84 -8.69 2.05
N ILE A 365 -18.64 -7.38 1.91
CA ILE A 365 -19.72 -6.41 1.72
C ILE A 365 -20.48 -6.67 0.42
N SER A 366 -19.75 -6.93 -0.68
CA SER A 366 -20.38 -7.23 -1.97
C SER A 366 -21.26 -8.47 -1.88
N LEU A 367 -20.80 -9.53 -1.21
CA LEU A 367 -21.57 -10.76 -1.03
C LEU A 367 -22.87 -10.52 -0.26
N ILE A 368 -22.83 -9.76 0.83
CA ILE A 368 -24.01 -9.40 1.61
C ILE A 368 -24.99 -8.59 0.74
N ASN A 369 -24.51 -7.59 0.02
CA ASN A 369 -25.31 -6.76 -0.87
C ASN A 369 -25.95 -7.57 -2.01
N ILE A 370 -25.23 -8.55 -2.56
CA ILE A 370 -25.74 -9.45 -3.59
C ILE A 370 -26.90 -10.29 -3.03
N ILE A 371 -26.74 -10.88 -1.86
CA ILE A 371 -27.75 -11.71 -1.23
C ILE A 371 -29.03 -10.90 -0.96
N ILE A 372 -28.90 -9.75 -0.31
CA ILE A 372 -30.04 -8.87 0.01
C ILE A 372 -30.71 -8.38 -1.28
N GLY A 373 -29.91 -7.91 -2.25
CA GLY A 373 -30.39 -7.36 -3.51
C GLY A 373 -31.12 -8.40 -4.37
N ILE A 374 -30.62 -9.65 -4.43
CA ILE A 374 -31.31 -10.74 -5.13
C ILE A 374 -32.63 -11.06 -4.48
N ILE A 375 -32.69 -11.19 -3.16
CA ILE A 375 -33.94 -11.50 -2.45
C ILE A 375 -34.97 -10.38 -2.67
N TRP A 376 -34.56 -9.12 -2.44
CA TRP A 376 -35.43 -7.96 -2.61
C TRP A 376 -35.92 -7.81 -4.05
N GLY A 377 -35.01 -7.82 -5.02
CA GLY A 377 -35.34 -7.68 -6.44
C GLY A 377 -36.18 -8.84 -6.99
N ALA A 378 -35.93 -10.07 -6.52
CA ALA A 378 -36.73 -11.24 -6.91
C ALA A 378 -38.17 -11.10 -6.44
N ILE A 379 -38.42 -10.68 -5.20
CA ILE A 379 -39.78 -10.47 -4.67
C ILE A 379 -40.46 -9.35 -5.46
N ALA A 380 -39.84 -8.19 -5.59
CA ALA A 380 -40.38 -7.06 -6.32
C ALA A 380 -40.72 -7.43 -7.78
N GLY A 381 -39.78 -8.06 -8.50
CA GLY A 381 -39.90 -8.42 -9.90
C GLY A 381 -40.92 -9.54 -10.15
N TYR A 382 -40.98 -10.55 -9.27
CA TYR A 382 -41.92 -11.68 -9.43
C TYR A 382 -43.36 -11.30 -9.17
N TYR A 383 -43.66 -10.70 -8.01
CA TYR A 383 -45.03 -10.32 -7.67
C TYR A 383 -45.51 -9.11 -8.47
N GLY A 384 -44.70 -8.10 -8.64
CA GLY A 384 -45.03 -6.90 -9.40
C GLY A 384 -46.15 -6.06 -8.77
N GLY A 385 -46.76 -5.16 -9.56
CA GLY A 385 -47.91 -4.37 -9.18
C GLY A 385 -47.71 -3.54 -7.89
N ARG A 386 -48.65 -3.67 -6.91
CA ARG A 386 -48.56 -2.89 -5.66
C ARG A 386 -47.37 -3.28 -4.80
N THR A 387 -46.99 -4.56 -4.77
CA THR A 387 -45.80 -5.03 -4.01
C THR A 387 -44.53 -4.38 -4.54
N ASP A 388 -44.36 -4.37 -5.84
CA ASP A 388 -43.22 -3.73 -6.50
C ASP A 388 -43.17 -2.22 -6.21
N LEU A 389 -44.32 -1.53 -6.34
CA LEU A 389 -44.41 -0.08 -6.08
C LEU A 389 -44.02 0.25 -4.63
N VAL A 390 -44.50 -0.51 -3.64
CA VAL A 390 -44.17 -0.26 -2.23
C VAL A 390 -42.69 -0.51 -1.97
N MET A 391 -42.17 -1.63 -2.49
CA MET A 391 -40.74 -1.97 -2.33
C MET A 391 -39.81 -0.93 -2.98
N GLU A 392 -40.21 -0.38 -4.13
CA GLU A 392 -39.47 0.68 -4.82
C GLU A 392 -39.48 2.00 -4.02
N ARG A 393 -40.64 2.37 -3.41
CA ARG A 393 -40.68 3.55 -2.53
C ARG A 393 -39.77 3.40 -1.28
N ILE A 394 -39.67 2.20 -0.74
CA ILE A 394 -38.72 1.95 0.37
C ILE A 394 -37.27 2.12 -0.10
N THR A 395 -36.92 1.58 -1.27
CA THR A 395 -35.55 1.78 -1.83
C THR A 395 -35.26 3.22 -2.15
N ASP A 396 -36.25 4.00 -2.63
CA ASP A 396 -36.10 5.45 -2.89
C ASP A 396 -35.77 6.20 -1.59
N ILE A 397 -36.48 5.90 -0.49
CA ILE A 397 -36.23 6.52 0.82
C ILE A 397 -34.84 6.18 1.34
N ILE A 398 -34.43 4.90 1.23
CA ILE A 398 -33.11 4.44 1.67
C ILE A 398 -32.01 5.12 0.85
N SER A 399 -32.16 5.20 -0.48
CA SER A 399 -31.17 5.79 -1.37
C SER A 399 -31.05 7.31 -1.24
N ALA A 400 -32.06 7.97 -0.69
CA ALA A 400 -32.02 9.42 -0.46
C ALA A 400 -31.01 9.86 0.62
N ILE A 401 -30.61 8.93 1.52
CA ILE A 401 -29.63 9.21 2.56
C ILE A 401 -28.24 8.79 2.06
N PRO A 402 -27.28 9.72 1.91
CA PRO A 402 -25.92 9.40 1.50
C PRO A 402 -25.23 8.44 2.49
N SER A 403 -24.61 7.37 1.99
CA SER A 403 -23.95 6.35 2.81
C SER A 403 -22.82 6.93 3.71
N ILE A 404 -22.19 8.02 3.29
CA ILE A 404 -21.16 8.70 4.08
C ILE A 404 -21.73 9.28 5.40
N ILE A 405 -22.97 9.75 5.40
CA ILE A 405 -23.62 10.27 6.62
C ILE A 405 -23.86 9.11 7.58
N ILE A 406 -24.36 7.98 7.08
CA ILE A 406 -24.53 6.77 7.88
C ILE A 406 -23.21 6.31 8.47
N LEU A 407 -22.15 6.29 7.64
CA LEU A 407 -20.81 5.92 8.07
C LEU A 407 -20.30 6.80 9.21
N THR A 408 -20.42 8.12 9.06
CA THR A 408 -19.94 9.09 10.08
C THR A 408 -20.71 8.93 11.39
N ILE A 409 -22.03 8.79 11.32
CA ILE A 409 -22.88 8.58 12.52
C ILE A 409 -22.50 7.25 13.19
N CYS A 410 -22.42 6.16 12.44
CA CYS A 410 -22.05 4.85 12.98
C CYS A 410 -20.64 4.85 13.58
N SER A 411 -19.65 5.48 12.91
CA SER A 411 -18.29 5.59 13.42
C SER A 411 -18.27 6.29 14.78
N ILE A 412 -18.93 7.45 14.90
CA ILE A 412 -18.97 8.20 16.15
C ILE A 412 -19.69 7.41 17.26
N GLN A 413 -20.87 6.86 16.97
CA GLN A 413 -21.66 6.16 17.96
C GLN A 413 -21.00 4.86 18.44
N PHE A 414 -20.42 4.10 17.51
CA PHE A 414 -19.79 2.83 17.84
C PHE A 414 -18.47 3.04 18.57
N THR A 415 -17.67 4.05 18.19
CA THR A 415 -16.41 4.38 18.88
C THR A 415 -16.64 4.86 20.31
N ASN A 416 -17.72 5.61 20.56
CA ASN A 416 -18.10 6.08 21.88
C ASN A 416 -18.72 4.97 22.76
N ASN A 417 -19.13 3.85 22.17
CA ASN A 417 -19.72 2.75 22.93
C ASN A 417 -18.62 1.86 23.52
N VAL A 418 -18.35 2.06 24.82
CA VAL A 418 -17.30 1.32 25.56
C VAL A 418 -17.55 -0.21 25.54
N ALA A 419 -18.81 -0.66 25.69
CA ALA A 419 -19.14 -2.08 25.68
C ALA A 419 -18.87 -2.71 24.31
N LEU A 420 -19.26 -2.03 23.23
CA LEU A 420 -19.02 -2.50 21.87
C LEU A 420 -17.52 -2.55 21.56
N ARG A 421 -16.77 -1.49 21.92
CA ARG A 421 -15.33 -1.43 21.76
C ARG A 421 -14.60 -2.50 22.58
N GLY A 422 -15.08 -2.79 23.77
CA GLY A 422 -14.55 -3.88 24.60
C GLY A 422 -14.81 -5.27 24.01
N ALA A 423 -15.96 -5.46 23.31
CA ALA A 423 -16.33 -6.76 22.73
C ALA A 423 -15.61 -7.08 21.42
N ILE A 424 -15.42 -6.10 20.51
CA ILE A 424 -14.88 -6.33 19.17
C ILE A 424 -13.58 -5.57 18.88
N GLY A 425 -13.06 -4.83 19.84
CA GLY A 425 -11.89 -3.98 19.69
C GLY A 425 -12.15 -2.72 18.87
N GLU A 426 -11.20 -1.80 18.89
CA GLU A 426 -11.30 -0.53 18.15
C GLU A 426 -11.36 -0.74 16.64
N ALA A 427 -10.52 -1.64 16.12
CA ALA A 427 -10.53 -2.05 14.71
C ALA A 427 -11.89 -2.59 14.27
N GLY A 428 -12.48 -3.49 15.06
CA GLY A 428 -13.78 -4.11 14.78
C GLY A 428 -14.91 -3.09 14.72
N VAL A 429 -14.83 -2.03 15.53
CA VAL A 429 -15.82 -0.94 15.53
C VAL A 429 -15.83 -0.19 14.19
N TYR A 430 -14.66 0.18 13.66
CA TYR A 430 -14.58 0.85 12.35
C TYR A 430 -15.02 -0.06 11.21
N VAL A 431 -14.64 -1.34 11.24
CA VAL A 431 -15.08 -2.35 10.26
C VAL A 431 -16.61 -2.50 10.29
N LEU A 432 -17.20 -2.57 11.48
CA LEU A 432 -18.66 -2.66 11.65
C LEU A 432 -19.37 -1.41 11.12
N ALA A 433 -18.85 -0.20 11.43
CA ALA A 433 -19.41 1.05 10.94
C ALA A 433 -19.40 1.10 9.40
N PHE A 434 -18.29 0.70 8.79
CA PHE A 434 -18.14 0.62 7.34
C PHE A 434 -19.10 -0.40 6.73
N LEU A 435 -19.19 -1.59 7.33
CA LEU A 435 -20.12 -2.64 6.89
C LEU A 435 -21.56 -2.15 6.92
N VAL A 436 -22.01 -1.58 8.04
CA VAL A 436 -23.37 -1.04 8.18
C VAL A 436 -23.66 0.02 7.12
N ALA A 437 -22.75 0.98 6.92
CA ALA A 437 -22.93 2.08 5.98
C ALA A 437 -23.02 1.60 4.51
N PHE A 438 -22.17 0.65 4.12
CA PHE A 438 -22.11 0.16 2.75
C PHE A 438 -23.10 -0.96 2.45
N VAL A 439 -23.60 -1.66 3.47
CA VAL A 439 -24.73 -2.58 3.32
C VAL A 439 -26.07 -1.83 3.35
N TYR A 440 -26.17 -0.70 4.03
CA TYR A 440 -27.39 0.08 4.14
C TYR A 440 -28.05 0.37 2.77
N SER A 441 -27.28 0.83 1.79
CA SER A 441 -27.80 1.17 0.44
C SER A 441 -27.15 0.39 -0.70
N GLY A 442 -26.05 -0.32 -0.46
CA GLY A 442 -25.27 -0.96 -1.51
C GLY A 442 -25.99 -2.07 -2.29
N TRP A 443 -26.97 -2.72 -1.68
CA TRP A 443 -27.77 -3.79 -2.30
C TRP A 443 -28.82 -3.28 -3.31
N ILE A 444 -29.17 -1.97 -3.29
CA ILE A 444 -30.26 -1.39 -4.11
C ILE A 444 -29.99 -1.58 -5.60
N GLY A 445 -28.76 -1.36 -6.07
CA GLY A 445 -28.39 -1.56 -7.47
C GLY A 445 -28.56 -3.01 -7.95
N VAL A 446 -28.19 -3.96 -7.08
CA VAL A 446 -28.40 -5.40 -7.34
C VAL A 446 -29.89 -5.73 -7.36
N ALA A 447 -30.67 -5.16 -6.44
CA ALA A 447 -32.13 -5.34 -6.40
C ALA A 447 -32.80 -4.86 -7.70
N GLY A 448 -32.42 -3.67 -8.19
CA GLY A 448 -32.93 -3.14 -9.46
C GLY A 448 -32.60 -4.05 -10.64
N THR A 449 -31.35 -4.52 -10.74
CA THR A 449 -30.94 -5.46 -11.79
C THR A 449 -31.70 -6.78 -11.70
N THR A 450 -31.84 -7.35 -10.50
CA THR A 450 -32.56 -8.60 -10.25
C THR A 450 -34.05 -8.45 -10.63
N ARG A 451 -34.67 -7.35 -10.20
CA ARG A 451 -36.06 -7.00 -10.54
C ARG A 451 -36.27 -6.99 -12.06
N MET A 452 -35.40 -6.31 -12.83
CA MET A 452 -35.48 -6.28 -14.29
C MET A 452 -35.38 -7.68 -14.91
N GLN A 453 -34.47 -8.53 -14.43
CA GLN A 453 -34.31 -9.89 -14.93
C GLN A 453 -35.57 -10.74 -14.62
N PHE A 454 -36.17 -10.60 -13.43
CA PHE A 454 -37.37 -11.29 -13.07
C PHE A 454 -38.58 -10.85 -13.92
N TYR A 455 -38.73 -9.56 -14.22
CA TYR A 455 -39.73 -9.08 -15.19
C TYR A 455 -39.56 -9.71 -16.56
N ARG A 456 -38.31 -9.81 -17.06
CA ARG A 456 -37.99 -10.42 -18.34
C ARG A 456 -38.35 -11.93 -18.40
N PHE A 457 -38.00 -12.65 -17.34
CA PHE A 457 -38.13 -14.12 -17.36
C PHE A 457 -39.50 -14.65 -16.90
N LYS A 458 -40.25 -13.93 -16.06
CA LYS A 458 -41.54 -14.41 -15.54
C LYS A 458 -42.61 -14.64 -16.60
N GLY A 459 -42.51 -13.95 -17.74
CA GLY A 459 -43.42 -14.08 -18.88
C GLY A 459 -43.01 -15.12 -19.93
N GLN A 460 -41.88 -15.79 -19.75
CA GLN A 460 -41.40 -16.78 -20.71
C GLN A 460 -42.24 -18.05 -20.70
N GLU A 461 -42.40 -18.69 -21.87
CA GLU A 461 -43.27 -19.84 -22.09
C GLU A 461 -43.01 -20.99 -21.11
N TYR A 462 -41.74 -21.31 -20.84
CA TYR A 462 -41.38 -22.39 -19.92
C TYR A 462 -41.80 -22.12 -18.47
N VAL A 463 -41.84 -20.84 -18.05
CA VAL A 463 -42.30 -20.43 -16.72
C VAL A 463 -43.85 -20.54 -16.67
N LEU A 464 -44.52 -20.06 -17.72
CA LEU A 464 -45.96 -20.15 -17.83
C LEU A 464 -46.45 -21.62 -17.88
N ALA A 465 -45.77 -22.46 -18.68
CA ALA A 465 -46.06 -23.90 -18.73
C ALA A 465 -45.89 -24.58 -17.35
N SER A 466 -44.79 -24.22 -16.62
CA SER A 466 -44.58 -24.74 -15.26
C SER A 466 -45.69 -24.29 -14.28
N ARG A 467 -46.18 -23.05 -14.44
CA ARG A 467 -47.27 -22.49 -13.64
C ARG A 467 -48.58 -23.19 -13.92
N THR A 468 -48.94 -23.46 -15.19
CA THR A 468 -50.16 -24.21 -15.58
C THR A 468 -50.15 -25.65 -15.08
N LEU A 469 -48.98 -26.25 -14.93
CA LEU A 469 -48.75 -27.55 -14.31
C LEU A 469 -48.80 -27.53 -12.77
N GLY A 470 -49.14 -26.38 -12.15
CA GLY A 470 -49.34 -26.26 -10.71
C GLY A 470 -48.04 -26.03 -9.90
N ALA A 471 -46.96 -25.56 -10.51
CA ALA A 471 -45.75 -25.24 -9.77
C ALA A 471 -46.00 -24.07 -8.80
N LYS A 472 -45.60 -24.24 -7.53
CA LYS A 472 -45.66 -23.18 -6.50
C LYS A 472 -44.66 -22.05 -6.81
N ASP A 473 -44.96 -20.82 -6.37
CA ASP A 473 -44.14 -19.62 -6.58
C ASP A 473 -42.66 -19.82 -6.20
N ARG A 474 -42.38 -20.44 -5.06
CA ARG A 474 -41.01 -20.77 -4.64
C ARG A 474 -40.26 -21.60 -5.68
N ARG A 475 -40.94 -22.57 -6.32
CA ARG A 475 -40.34 -23.40 -7.37
C ARG A 475 -40.08 -22.59 -8.63
N LEU A 476 -41.01 -21.70 -9.01
CA LEU A 476 -40.86 -20.82 -10.17
C LEU A 476 -39.69 -19.85 -9.97
N ILE A 477 -39.59 -19.21 -8.80
CA ILE A 477 -38.52 -18.27 -8.46
C ILE A 477 -37.16 -18.99 -8.48
N PHE A 478 -36.98 -20.01 -7.63
CA PHE A 478 -35.65 -20.57 -7.38
C PHE A 478 -35.20 -21.62 -8.41
N LYS A 479 -36.11 -22.31 -9.09
CA LYS A 479 -35.76 -23.40 -10.02
C LYS A 479 -35.88 -23.00 -11.49
N HIS A 480 -36.69 -21.99 -11.82
CA HIS A 480 -36.97 -21.63 -13.21
C HIS A 480 -36.47 -20.22 -13.56
N ILE A 481 -36.69 -19.19 -12.72
CA ILE A 481 -36.35 -17.81 -13.06
C ILE A 481 -34.91 -17.48 -12.62
N LEU A 482 -34.58 -17.67 -11.33
CA LEU A 482 -33.28 -17.30 -10.77
C LEU A 482 -32.10 -17.96 -11.49
N PRO A 483 -32.09 -19.27 -11.81
CA PRO A 483 -30.97 -19.89 -12.54
C PRO A 483 -30.71 -19.27 -13.92
N ASN A 484 -31.75 -18.81 -14.60
CA ASN A 484 -31.63 -18.12 -15.89
C ASN A 484 -31.15 -16.66 -15.74
N ALA A 485 -31.41 -16.03 -14.59
CA ALA A 485 -30.97 -14.70 -14.27
C ALA A 485 -29.52 -14.66 -13.72
N VAL A 486 -29.02 -15.76 -13.13
CA VAL A 486 -27.73 -15.83 -12.42
C VAL A 486 -26.58 -15.33 -13.28
N GLY A 487 -26.52 -15.66 -14.57
CA GLY A 487 -25.44 -15.20 -15.45
C GLY A 487 -25.28 -13.68 -15.44
N THR A 488 -26.38 -12.95 -15.60
CA THR A 488 -26.36 -11.47 -15.57
C THR A 488 -26.11 -10.93 -14.17
N LEU A 489 -26.64 -11.57 -13.13
CA LEU A 489 -26.46 -11.14 -11.75
C LEU A 489 -25.00 -11.30 -11.29
N VAL A 490 -24.37 -12.43 -11.57
CA VAL A 490 -22.96 -12.68 -11.23
C VAL A 490 -22.05 -11.66 -11.92
N THR A 491 -22.27 -11.40 -13.20
CA THR A 491 -21.42 -10.45 -13.94
C THR A 491 -21.53 -9.02 -13.44
N SER A 492 -22.75 -8.55 -13.12
CA SER A 492 -22.93 -7.22 -12.52
C SER A 492 -22.38 -7.14 -11.08
N SER A 493 -22.44 -8.25 -10.35
CA SER A 493 -21.99 -8.32 -8.96
C SER A 493 -20.47 -8.33 -8.81
N VAL A 494 -19.74 -8.95 -9.74
CA VAL A 494 -18.25 -8.91 -9.74
C VAL A 494 -17.72 -7.49 -9.85
N LEU A 495 -18.40 -6.62 -10.60
CA LEU A 495 -18.03 -5.21 -10.73
C LEU A 495 -18.29 -4.38 -9.47
N MET A 496 -19.03 -4.90 -8.51
CA MET A 496 -19.29 -4.25 -7.23
C MET A 496 -18.06 -4.31 -6.30
N ILE A 497 -17.28 -5.39 -6.35
CA ILE A 497 -16.11 -5.59 -5.48
C ILE A 497 -15.11 -4.43 -5.60
N PRO A 498 -14.60 -4.07 -6.80
CA PRO A 498 -13.68 -2.95 -6.94
C PRO A 498 -14.32 -1.61 -6.51
N GLY A 499 -15.62 -1.45 -6.70
CA GLY A 499 -16.35 -0.26 -6.25
C GLY A 499 -16.30 -0.08 -4.73
N VAL A 500 -16.48 -1.15 -3.96
CA VAL A 500 -16.37 -1.12 -2.48
C VAL A 500 -14.94 -0.85 -2.04
N ILE A 501 -13.94 -1.51 -2.67
CA ILE A 501 -12.51 -1.28 -2.37
C ILE A 501 -12.12 0.18 -2.66
N PHE A 502 -12.56 0.72 -3.79
CA PHE A 502 -12.30 2.11 -4.15
C PHE A 502 -12.95 3.10 -3.17
N SER A 503 -14.19 2.82 -2.76
CA SER A 503 -14.89 3.66 -1.76
C SER A 503 -14.19 3.61 -0.41
N GLU A 504 -13.77 2.43 0.06
CA GLU A 504 -12.97 2.27 1.27
C GLU A 504 -11.68 3.09 1.18
N SER A 505 -10.94 2.89 0.09
CA SER A 505 -9.66 3.56 -0.11
C SER A 505 -9.80 5.08 -0.21
N SER A 506 -10.85 5.58 -0.86
CA SER A 506 -11.14 7.01 -0.96
C SER A 506 -11.49 7.64 0.39
N LEU A 507 -12.31 6.97 1.19
CA LEU A 507 -12.71 7.45 2.51
C LEU A 507 -11.56 7.42 3.51
N SER A 508 -10.72 6.39 3.44
CA SER A 508 -9.50 6.28 4.24
C SER A 508 -8.46 7.31 3.82
N TYR A 509 -8.27 7.53 2.50
CA TYR A 509 -7.39 8.58 1.97
C TYR A 509 -7.79 9.98 2.44
N LEU A 510 -9.09 10.27 2.50
CA LEU A 510 -9.61 11.53 3.02
C LEU A 510 -9.57 11.63 4.56
N GLY A 511 -9.10 10.60 5.25
CA GLY A 511 -9.03 10.58 6.72
C GLY A 511 -10.38 10.45 7.43
N ILE A 512 -11.47 10.14 6.69
CA ILE A 512 -12.81 9.96 7.26
C ILE A 512 -12.87 8.66 8.08
N ILE A 513 -12.13 7.66 7.64
CA ILE A 513 -11.92 6.40 8.37
C ILE A 513 -10.43 6.22 8.56
N ASN A 514 -10.00 5.92 9.78
CA ASN A 514 -8.61 5.63 10.05
C ASN A 514 -8.46 4.22 10.65
N PHE A 515 -8.15 3.26 9.81
CA PHE A 515 -7.87 1.89 10.25
C PHE A 515 -6.48 1.75 10.90
N THR A 516 -5.55 2.70 10.66
CA THR A 516 -4.17 2.65 11.18
C THR A 516 -4.14 2.78 12.69
N THR A 517 -4.98 3.64 13.28
CA THR A 517 -5.06 3.83 14.75
C THR A 517 -5.49 2.55 15.47
N SER A 518 -6.15 1.64 14.77
CA SER A 518 -6.66 0.39 15.31
C SER A 518 -5.78 -0.84 14.99
N GLY A 519 -4.58 -0.62 14.43
CA GLY A 519 -3.65 -1.70 14.12
C GLY A 519 -3.95 -2.47 12.84
N LEU A 520 -4.89 -2.01 12.03
CA LEU A 520 -5.18 -2.56 10.72
C LEU A 520 -4.55 -1.71 9.61
N SER A 521 -3.95 -2.35 8.63
CA SER A 521 -3.56 -1.68 7.39
C SER A 521 -4.61 -1.96 6.31
N SER A 522 -5.02 -0.93 5.58
CA SER A 522 -5.78 -1.04 4.33
C SER A 522 -5.01 -0.35 3.19
N ILE A 523 -5.39 -0.59 1.94
CA ILE A 523 -4.78 0.16 0.83
C ILE A 523 -5.03 1.67 1.01
N GLY A 524 -6.24 2.02 1.45
CA GLY A 524 -6.62 3.41 1.68
C GLY A 524 -5.85 4.08 2.83
N SER A 525 -5.58 3.37 3.92
CA SER A 525 -4.77 3.92 5.01
C SER A 525 -3.32 4.18 4.60
N LEU A 526 -2.75 3.33 3.73
CA LEU A 526 -1.42 3.55 3.17
C LEU A 526 -1.40 4.76 2.22
N LEU A 527 -2.46 4.98 1.46
CA LEU A 527 -2.62 6.19 0.64
C LEU A 527 -2.66 7.46 1.50
N ASN A 528 -3.37 7.42 2.64
CA ASN A 528 -3.42 8.52 3.59
C ASN A 528 -2.05 8.82 4.21
N GLU A 529 -1.32 7.78 4.65
CA GLU A 529 0.05 7.92 5.14
C GLU A 529 0.98 8.52 4.07
N GLY A 530 0.88 8.07 2.82
CA GLY A 530 1.65 8.60 1.70
C GLY A 530 1.31 10.07 1.37
N GLN A 531 0.06 10.47 1.53
CA GLN A 531 -0.35 11.87 1.40
C GLN A 531 0.25 12.73 2.51
N ALA A 532 0.20 12.26 3.75
CA ALA A 532 0.75 12.95 4.91
C ALA A 532 2.28 13.12 4.82
N ALA A 533 2.98 12.13 4.28
CA ALA A 533 4.43 12.18 4.06
C ALA A 533 4.86 13.18 2.97
N GLY A 534 3.95 13.56 2.08
CA GLY A 534 4.18 14.51 1.00
C GLY A 534 4.80 13.87 -0.24
N LEU A 535 4.14 14.05 -1.38
CA LEU A 535 4.54 13.47 -2.66
C LEU A 535 5.92 13.94 -3.14
N GLN A 536 6.33 15.15 -2.78
CA GLN A 536 7.63 15.70 -3.21
C GLN A 536 8.79 15.09 -2.43
N ASN A 537 8.58 14.75 -1.15
CA ASN A 537 9.63 14.25 -0.28
C ASN A 537 9.74 12.72 -0.32
N HIS A 538 8.58 12.02 -0.28
CA HIS A 538 8.54 10.56 -0.18
C HIS A 538 7.55 9.95 -1.18
N PRO A 539 7.79 10.08 -2.50
CA PRO A 539 6.85 9.65 -3.55
C PRO A 539 6.55 8.16 -3.52
N HIS A 540 7.48 7.33 -3.05
CA HIS A 540 7.32 5.87 -2.99
C HIS A 540 6.17 5.44 -2.08
N MET A 541 5.91 6.18 -0.99
CA MET A 541 4.82 5.87 -0.07
C MET A 541 3.43 5.97 -0.71
N LEU A 542 3.24 6.87 -1.68
CA LEU A 542 1.99 7.03 -2.39
C LEU A 542 1.94 6.19 -3.67
N LEU A 543 3.06 6.08 -4.38
CA LEU A 543 3.14 5.44 -5.69
C LEU A 543 2.69 3.97 -5.66
N PHE A 544 3.26 3.16 -4.75
CA PHE A 544 2.98 1.73 -4.72
C PHE A 544 1.53 1.39 -4.36
N PRO A 545 0.90 1.99 -3.33
CA PRO A 545 -0.53 1.80 -3.09
C PRO A 545 -1.41 2.27 -4.26
N CYS A 546 -1.08 3.41 -4.91
CA CYS A 546 -1.79 3.88 -6.09
C CYS A 546 -1.73 2.89 -7.25
N VAL A 547 -0.56 2.30 -7.52
CA VAL A 547 -0.39 1.28 -8.57
C VAL A 547 -1.24 0.05 -8.28
N ILE A 548 -1.22 -0.46 -7.05
CA ILE A 548 -2.00 -1.66 -6.68
C ILE A 548 -3.50 -1.40 -6.80
N ILE A 549 -4.02 -0.28 -6.30
CA ILE A 549 -5.46 0.01 -6.41
C ILE A 549 -5.88 0.22 -7.86
N SER A 550 -5.05 0.90 -8.66
CA SER A 550 -5.32 1.12 -10.09
C SER A 550 -5.34 -0.21 -10.86
N LEU A 551 -4.37 -1.08 -10.61
CA LEU A 551 -4.35 -2.43 -11.19
C LEU A 551 -5.57 -3.25 -10.78
N LEU A 552 -5.96 -3.23 -9.51
CA LEU A 552 -7.17 -3.90 -9.03
C LEU A 552 -8.40 -3.39 -9.78
N MET A 553 -8.58 -2.06 -9.87
CA MET A 553 -9.74 -1.46 -10.54
C MET A 553 -9.81 -1.84 -12.02
N ILE A 554 -8.70 -1.71 -12.75
CA ILE A 554 -8.62 -2.04 -14.18
C ILE A 554 -8.87 -3.54 -14.38
N CYS A 555 -8.20 -4.39 -13.61
CA CYS A 555 -8.28 -5.84 -13.78
C CYS A 555 -9.65 -6.39 -13.40
N PHE A 556 -10.27 -5.93 -12.32
CA PHE A 556 -11.64 -6.33 -11.99
C PHE A 556 -12.67 -5.88 -13.04
N ASN A 557 -12.51 -4.70 -13.63
CA ASN A 557 -13.36 -4.24 -14.73
C ASN A 557 -13.19 -5.11 -15.98
N LEU A 558 -11.96 -5.40 -16.39
CA LEU A 558 -11.69 -6.28 -17.54
C LEU A 558 -12.18 -7.71 -17.31
N PHE A 559 -11.97 -8.24 -16.11
CA PHE A 559 -12.42 -9.56 -15.70
C PHE A 559 -13.95 -9.64 -15.68
N GLY A 560 -14.63 -8.64 -15.06
CA GLY A 560 -16.09 -8.57 -15.00
C GLY A 560 -16.73 -8.46 -16.38
N ASN A 561 -16.17 -7.65 -17.28
CA ASN A 561 -16.63 -7.56 -18.66
C ASN A 561 -16.44 -8.89 -19.40
N GLY A 562 -15.30 -9.56 -19.25
CA GLY A 562 -15.07 -10.89 -19.83
C GLY A 562 -16.02 -11.95 -19.30
N LEU A 563 -16.37 -11.92 -18.02
CA LEU A 563 -17.42 -12.76 -17.46
C LEU A 563 -18.79 -12.45 -18.08
N ARG A 564 -19.12 -11.17 -18.22
CA ARG A 564 -20.37 -10.72 -18.85
C ARG A 564 -20.50 -11.28 -20.26
N ASP A 565 -19.46 -11.15 -21.08
CA ASP A 565 -19.45 -11.67 -22.45
C ASP A 565 -19.54 -13.21 -22.48
N ALA A 566 -18.83 -13.87 -21.58
CA ALA A 566 -18.82 -15.31 -21.45
C ALA A 566 -20.18 -15.90 -21.06
N PHE A 567 -20.91 -15.24 -20.15
CA PHE A 567 -22.23 -15.67 -19.68
C PHE A 567 -23.39 -15.16 -20.54
N ASN A 568 -23.15 -14.29 -21.52
CA ASN A 568 -24.18 -13.78 -22.40
C ASN A 568 -24.69 -14.90 -23.35
N THR A 569 -25.94 -15.26 -23.17
CA THR A 569 -26.60 -16.34 -23.95
C THR A 569 -26.93 -15.93 -25.38
N SER A 570 -27.06 -14.62 -25.68
CA SER A 570 -27.38 -14.12 -27.02
C SER A 570 -26.23 -14.31 -28.03
N LEU A 571 -25.01 -14.49 -27.55
CA LEU A 571 -23.85 -14.75 -28.40
C LEU A 571 -23.71 -16.24 -28.81
N ARG A 572 -24.61 -17.13 -28.37
CA ARG A 572 -24.56 -18.57 -28.67
C ARG A 572 -24.72 -18.93 -30.14
N GLY A 573 -25.21 -18.02 -30.99
CA GLY A 573 -25.49 -18.30 -32.41
C GLY A 573 -24.58 -17.62 -33.43
N SER A 574 -23.65 -16.76 -33.00
CA SER A 574 -22.81 -15.96 -33.91
C SER A 574 -21.38 -16.48 -34.11
N GLU A 575 -21.05 -17.64 -33.55
CA GLU A 575 -19.69 -18.20 -33.58
C GLU A 575 -19.52 -19.37 -34.57
N ASN A 576 -20.31 -19.43 -35.67
CA ASN A 576 -20.06 -20.33 -36.80
C ASN A 576 -19.42 -19.61 -37.97
#